data_fe9a5092fee6e38a7635edd36eaf0778
#
_entry.id   fe9a5092fee6e38a7635edd36eaf0778
#
_cell.length_a   1.000
_cell.length_b   1.000
_cell.length_c   1.000
_cell.angle_alpha   90.00
_cell.angle_beta   90.00
_cell.angle_gamma   90.00
#
_symmetry.space_group_name_H-M   'P 1'
#
loop_
_entity.id
_entity.type
_entity.pdbx_description
1 polymer ?
#
loop_
_entity_poly.entity_id
_entity_poly.type
_entity_poly.pdbx_seq_one_letter_code
_entity_poly.pdbx_strand_id
1 'polypeptide(L)'
;MSWRSWSGGTLTVLAVCVLVPLGAGGCGTGEAHPGAVSPSPVGKVLDGTDGSGRHLREVGTKDAPEVGVEVTPDAAGGWDVRLRPRHFRFSPPGAPHRAVPGRGLARLFVDGRPVTGLRTPGYHLPGRLVPHGTHHVTARLYADDGTVWAVRGRPVESTADITASGTESGTERDTEPDTDS
;
A
#
# COMPACT_ATOMS: atom_id res chain seq x y z
N MET A 1 -4.57 -53.00 -47.28
CA MET A 1 -3.83 -54.21 -46.90
C MET A 1 -3.87 -54.31 -45.40
N SER A 2 -4.67 -55.25 -45.02
CA SER A 2 -4.58 -56.29 -43.95
C SER A 2 -4.59 -55.74 -42.55
N TRP A 3 -5.71 -55.73 -41.84
CA TRP A 3 -6.40 -56.80 -41.16
C TRP A 3 -5.53 -57.57 -40.15
N ARG A 4 -5.80 -57.45 -38.87
CA ARG A 4 -6.20 -58.60 -38.05
C ARG A 4 -6.78 -58.17 -36.73
N SER A 5 -8.06 -58.48 -36.59
CA SER A 5 -8.79 -58.72 -35.34
C SER A 5 -8.26 -59.99 -34.63
N TRP A 6 -8.31 -60.03 -33.34
CA TRP A 6 -8.54 -61.29 -32.63
C TRP A 6 -9.34 -61.09 -31.35
N SER A 7 -10.40 -61.83 -31.36
CA SER A 7 -11.41 -62.04 -30.35
C SER A 7 -10.93 -63.07 -29.30
N GLY A 8 -11.63 -63.11 -28.23
CA GLY A 8 -11.73 -64.24 -27.32
C GLY A 8 -11.30 -63.87 -25.92
N GLY A 9 -12.07 -63.91 -24.88
CA GLY A 9 -13.21 -64.71 -24.60
C GLY A 9 -13.12 -65.16 -23.15
N THR A 10 -14.26 -65.17 -22.53
CA THR A 10 -14.75 -65.94 -21.37
C THR A 10 -14.47 -65.41 -19.95
N LEU A 11 -15.53 -64.87 -19.34
CA LEU A 11 -16.44 -65.46 -18.35
C LEU A 11 -15.77 -66.18 -17.17
N THR A 12 -16.00 -65.70 -15.93
CA THR A 12 -16.41 -66.41 -14.75
C THR A 12 -16.56 -65.38 -13.61
N VAL A 13 -17.72 -64.95 -13.21
CA VAL A 13 -18.69 -65.46 -12.21
C VAL A 13 -18.20 -65.50 -10.77
N LEU A 14 -18.99 -64.78 -9.94
CA LEU A 14 -19.33 -64.97 -8.54
C LEU A 14 -18.25 -64.73 -7.46
N ALA A 15 -18.50 -63.71 -6.63
CA ALA A 15 -18.87 -63.96 -5.23
C ALA A 15 -19.31 -62.70 -4.53
N VAL A 16 -20.52 -62.72 -4.05
CA VAL A 16 -21.14 -61.82 -3.09
C VAL A 16 -20.43 -61.97 -1.75
N CYS A 17 -20.00 -60.88 -1.14
CA CYS A 17 -19.88 -60.78 0.30
C CYS A 17 -20.28 -59.38 0.74
N VAL A 18 -21.53 -59.30 1.19
CA VAL A 18 -22.03 -58.20 2.03
C VAL A 18 -21.42 -58.37 3.41
N LEU A 19 -20.63 -57.42 3.84
CA LEU A 19 -20.34 -57.18 5.25
C LEU A 19 -20.36 -55.69 5.49
N VAL A 20 -21.44 -55.22 6.07
CA VAL A 20 -21.57 -53.95 6.75
C VAL A 20 -20.90 -54.11 8.12
N PRO A 21 -19.98 -53.22 8.50
CA PRO A 21 -19.87 -52.85 9.89
C PRO A 21 -20.29 -51.38 10.06
N LEU A 22 -21.37 -51.20 10.80
CA LEU A 22 -21.57 -49.95 11.53
C LEU A 22 -20.37 -49.77 12.48
N GLY A 23 -19.55 -48.79 12.22
CA GLY A 23 -18.48 -48.31 13.08
C GLY A 23 -18.68 -46.83 13.34
N ALA A 24 -19.23 -46.57 14.53
CA ALA A 24 -19.32 -45.22 15.07
C ALA A 24 -17.92 -44.68 15.38
N GLY A 25 -17.74 -43.36 15.24
CA GLY A 25 -16.71 -42.56 15.91
C GLY A 25 -15.34 -42.53 15.24
N GLY A 26 -15.14 -41.57 14.37
CA GLY A 26 -13.83 -41.14 13.95
C GLY A 26 -13.80 -39.62 14.03
N CYS A 27 -13.27 -39.08 15.12
CA CYS A 27 -12.75 -37.71 15.13
C CYS A 27 -11.67 -37.64 14.05
N GLY A 28 -12.03 -37.15 12.88
CA GLY A 28 -11.09 -36.81 11.84
C GLY A 28 -10.25 -35.66 12.32
N THR A 29 -9.03 -35.94 12.77
CA THR A 29 -7.96 -34.96 12.80
C THR A 29 -7.81 -34.45 11.37
N GLY A 30 -8.34 -33.25 11.12
CA GLY A 30 -8.13 -32.54 9.85
C GLY A 30 -6.63 -32.36 9.64
N GLU A 31 -6.08 -33.18 8.76
CA GLU A 31 -4.77 -32.90 8.20
C GLU A 31 -4.86 -31.54 7.55
N ALA A 32 -4.24 -30.54 8.21
CA ALA A 32 -4.01 -29.25 7.65
C ALA A 32 -3.20 -29.44 6.36
N HIS A 33 -3.83 -29.29 5.22
CA HIS A 33 -3.15 -29.17 3.95
C HIS A 33 -2.34 -27.87 4.01
N PRO A 34 -0.99 -27.92 4.03
CA PRO A 34 -0.20 -26.72 3.89
C PRO A 34 -0.29 -26.30 2.42
N GLY A 35 -1.08 -25.27 2.12
CA GLY A 35 -1.04 -24.70 0.80
C GLY A 35 -2.31 -24.14 0.18
N ALA A 36 -3.46 -24.20 0.81
CA ALA A 36 -4.59 -23.39 0.35
C ALA A 36 -4.45 -21.97 0.91
N VAL A 37 -3.57 -21.16 0.32
CA VAL A 37 -3.67 -19.70 0.45
C VAL A 37 -4.98 -19.29 -0.19
N SER A 38 -6.04 -19.20 0.60
CA SER A 38 -7.26 -18.51 0.18
C SER A 38 -6.83 -17.16 -0.33
N PRO A 39 -7.14 -16.79 -1.59
CA PRO A 39 -6.81 -15.46 -2.08
C PRO A 39 -7.45 -14.47 -1.13
N SER A 40 -6.63 -13.72 -0.41
CA SER A 40 -7.14 -12.66 0.46
C SER A 40 -7.93 -11.71 -0.43
N PRO A 41 -9.20 -11.41 -0.14
CA PRO A 41 -10.00 -10.48 -0.94
C PRO A 41 -9.39 -9.08 -0.99
N VAL A 42 -8.32 -8.84 -0.25
CA VAL A 42 -7.63 -7.56 -0.08
C VAL A 42 -6.34 -7.48 -0.89
N GLY A 43 -6.18 -8.33 -1.92
CA GLY A 43 -4.98 -8.35 -2.75
C GLY A 43 -3.87 -9.27 -2.23
N LYS A 44 -2.78 -9.36 -2.98
CA LYS A 44 -1.64 -10.24 -2.70
C LYS A 44 -0.47 -9.44 -2.13
N VAL A 45 0.08 -9.86 -1.00
CA VAL A 45 1.35 -9.31 -0.51
C VAL A 45 2.48 -9.86 -1.38
N LEU A 46 3.32 -8.97 -1.88
CA LEU A 46 4.51 -9.30 -2.69
C LEU A 46 5.73 -9.44 -1.79
N ASP A 47 6.72 -10.21 -2.25
CA ASP A 47 8.01 -10.32 -1.57
C ASP A 47 8.83 -9.02 -1.66
N GLY A 48 8.54 -8.20 -2.70
CA GLY A 48 9.16 -6.88 -2.88
C GLY A 48 8.71 -5.87 -1.82
N THR A 49 9.62 -4.96 -1.49
CA THR A 49 9.39 -3.88 -0.53
C THR A 49 9.54 -2.52 -1.20
N ASP A 50 8.95 -1.49 -0.60
CA ASP A 50 9.22 -0.10 -0.95
C ASP A 50 10.58 0.37 -0.36
N GLY A 51 11.00 1.60 -0.69
CA GLY A 51 12.23 2.19 -0.18
C GLY A 51 12.30 2.33 1.35
N SER A 52 11.19 2.11 2.07
CA SER A 52 11.13 2.09 3.53
C SER A 52 11.09 0.67 4.14
N GLY A 53 11.30 -0.38 3.32
CA GLY A 53 11.30 -1.79 3.72
C GLY A 53 9.91 -2.36 4.00
N ARG A 54 8.83 -1.74 3.51
CA ARG A 54 7.46 -2.23 3.66
C ARG A 54 7.03 -3.05 2.46
N HIS A 55 6.46 -4.22 2.71
CA HIS A 55 5.94 -5.08 1.65
C HIS A 55 4.85 -4.39 0.85
N LEU A 56 4.87 -4.64 -0.46
CA LEU A 56 3.84 -4.17 -1.37
C LEU A 56 2.62 -5.09 -1.30
N ARG A 57 1.42 -4.50 -1.35
CA ARG A 57 0.15 -5.22 -1.48
C ARG A 57 -0.44 -4.92 -2.84
N GLU A 58 -0.29 -5.88 -3.74
CA GLU A 58 -0.82 -5.79 -5.11
C GLU A 58 -2.33 -5.92 -5.11
N VAL A 59 -2.99 -4.97 -5.78
CA VAL A 59 -4.42 -5.02 -6.08
C VAL A 59 -4.65 -4.91 -7.59
N GLY A 60 -5.81 -5.38 -8.04
CA GLY A 60 -6.20 -5.25 -9.44
C GLY A 60 -6.34 -3.78 -9.85
N THR A 61 -6.23 -3.52 -11.15
CA THR A 61 -6.32 -2.16 -11.70
C THR A 61 -7.73 -1.57 -11.65
N LYS A 62 -8.76 -2.43 -11.63
CA LYS A 62 -10.14 -1.97 -11.54
C LYS A 62 -10.41 -1.45 -10.13
N ASP A 63 -10.86 -0.21 -10.03
CA ASP A 63 -11.15 0.48 -8.77
C ASP A 63 -9.98 0.47 -7.76
N ALA A 64 -8.74 0.43 -8.28
CA ALA A 64 -7.55 0.52 -7.47
C ALA A 64 -7.50 1.84 -6.68
N PRO A 65 -6.94 1.84 -5.45
CA PRO A 65 -6.67 3.09 -4.75
C PRO A 65 -5.74 3.98 -5.57
N GLU A 66 -6.02 5.28 -5.55
CA GLU A 66 -5.19 6.31 -6.17
C GLU A 66 -5.00 7.46 -5.20
N VAL A 67 -3.93 8.22 -5.36
CA VAL A 67 -3.71 9.47 -4.63
C VAL A 67 -3.08 10.51 -5.56
N GLY A 68 -3.59 11.73 -5.49
CA GLY A 68 -2.92 12.93 -5.99
C GLY A 68 -2.41 13.74 -4.81
N VAL A 69 -1.30 14.46 -4.98
CA VAL A 69 -0.78 15.42 -4.02
C VAL A 69 -0.70 16.80 -4.66
N GLU A 70 -1.18 17.79 -3.94
CA GLU A 70 -1.09 19.21 -4.29
C GLU A 70 -0.43 19.93 -3.12
N VAL A 71 0.54 20.80 -3.41
CA VAL A 71 1.28 21.52 -2.40
C VAL A 71 1.30 22.98 -2.78
N THR A 72 0.84 23.86 -1.89
CA THR A 72 0.78 25.31 -2.11
C THR A 72 1.50 26.03 -0.97
N PRO A 73 2.20 27.15 -1.24
CA PRO A 73 2.78 27.95 -0.18
C PRO A 73 1.70 28.46 0.78
N ASP A 74 2.01 28.47 2.08
CA ASP A 74 1.16 29.08 3.11
C ASP A 74 1.72 30.44 3.52
N ALA A 75 0.85 31.43 3.62
CA ALA A 75 1.20 32.81 4.00
C ALA A 75 1.79 32.91 5.42
N ALA A 76 1.44 31.98 6.32
CA ALA A 76 2.00 31.91 7.67
C ALA A 76 3.36 31.23 7.74
N GLY A 77 3.90 30.81 6.59
CA GLY A 77 5.17 30.08 6.45
C GLY A 77 5.02 28.58 6.40
N GLY A 78 5.68 27.96 5.43
CA GLY A 78 5.57 26.55 5.12
C GLY A 78 4.64 26.27 3.94
N TRP A 79 3.97 25.11 3.93
CA TRP A 79 3.24 24.62 2.77
C TRP A 79 1.97 23.89 3.18
N ASP A 80 0.87 24.17 2.49
CA ASP A 80 -0.37 23.41 2.60
C ASP A 80 -0.33 22.23 1.64
N VAL A 81 -0.34 21.03 2.20
CA VAL A 81 -0.41 19.75 1.46
C VAL A 81 -1.87 19.28 1.45
N ARG A 82 -2.39 19.06 0.24
CA ARG A 82 -3.73 18.54 0.02
C ARG A 82 -3.67 17.25 -0.77
N LEU A 83 -4.18 16.17 -0.18
CA LEU A 83 -4.30 14.87 -0.82
C LEU A 83 -5.65 14.75 -1.53
N ARG A 84 -5.65 14.17 -2.72
CA ARG A 84 -6.84 13.86 -3.52
C ARG A 84 -6.95 12.35 -3.72
N PRO A 85 -7.45 11.60 -2.73
CA PRO A 85 -7.62 10.17 -2.86
C PRO A 85 -8.81 9.82 -3.78
N ARG A 86 -8.65 8.74 -4.55
CA ARG A 86 -9.72 8.09 -5.33
C ARG A 86 -9.76 6.62 -4.98
N HIS A 87 -10.95 6.04 -4.87
CA HIS A 87 -11.15 4.64 -4.44
C HIS A 87 -10.42 4.30 -3.13
N PHE A 88 -10.19 5.32 -2.29
CA PHE A 88 -9.49 5.21 -1.03
C PHE A 88 -10.16 6.04 0.06
N ARG A 89 -10.24 5.48 1.26
CA ARG A 89 -10.77 6.15 2.46
C ARG A 89 -9.76 6.07 3.58
N PHE A 90 -9.54 7.18 4.24
CA PHE A 90 -8.72 7.20 5.44
C PHE A 90 -9.41 6.42 6.56
N SER A 91 -8.65 5.56 7.22
CA SER A 91 -9.10 4.85 8.42
C SER A 91 -9.00 5.76 9.64
N PRO A 92 -9.94 5.68 10.60
CA PRO A 92 -9.85 6.44 11.84
C PRO A 92 -8.64 6.00 12.67
N PRO A 93 -8.18 6.82 13.63
CA PRO A 93 -7.24 6.39 14.66
C PRO A 93 -7.75 5.16 15.39
N GLY A 94 -6.85 4.20 15.70
CA GLY A 94 -7.22 2.95 16.37
C GLY A 94 -7.89 1.90 15.47
N ALA A 95 -7.92 2.10 14.16
CA ALA A 95 -8.38 1.06 13.24
C ALA A 95 -7.60 -0.24 13.45
N PRO A 96 -8.25 -1.42 13.34
CA PRO A 96 -7.59 -2.72 13.48
C PRO A 96 -6.43 -2.88 12.49
N HIS A 97 -5.33 -3.50 12.94
CA HIS A 97 -4.15 -3.80 12.12
C HIS A 97 -4.43 -4.91 11.10
N ARG A 98 -5.29 -4.63 10.16
CA ARG A 98 -5.60 -5.53 9.05
C ARG A 98 -5.88 -4.73 7.79
N ALA A 99 -5.49 -5.27 6.64
CA ALA A 99 -5.83 -4.65 5.37
C ALA A 99 -7.34 -4.74 5.12
N VAL A 100 -7.92 -3.63 4.65
CA VAL A 100 -9.29 -3.53 4.16
C VAL A 100 -9.22 -2.86 2.78
N PRO A 101 -9.94 -3.37 1.75
CA PRO A 101 -9.85 -2.83 0.40
C PRO A 101 -10.05 -1.31 0.38
N GLY A 102 -9.11 -0.60 -0.25
CA GLY A 102 -9.19 0.85 -0.42
C GLY A 102 -9.23 1.65 0.88
N ARG A 103 -8.69 1.13 2.00
CA ARG A 103 -8.65 1.84 3.28
C ARG A 103 -7.25 1.86 3.88
N GLY A 104 -7.01 2.84 4.76
CA GLY A 104 -5.75 2.96 5.46
C GLY A 104 -5.34 4.39 5.74
N LEU A 105 -4.06 4.68 5.55
CA LEU A 105 -3.46 6.00 5.77
C LEU A 105 -2.55 6.38 4.60
N ALA A 106 -2.27 7.67 4.44
CA ALA A 106 -1.17 8.13 3.59
C ALA A 106 0.04 8.44 4.45
N ARG A 107 1.25 8.17 3.96
CA ARG A 107 2.48 8.70 4.54
C ARG A 107 3.05 9.77 3.63
N LEU A 108 3.45 10.86 4.25
CA LEU A 108 4.09 11.97 3.58
C LEU A 108 5.60 11.86 3.73
N PHE A 109 6.30 12.11 2.62
CA PHE A 109 7.76 12.13 2.54
C PHE A 109 8.21 13.45 1.93
N VAL A 110 9.35 13.96 2.36
CA VAL A 110 10.10 15.03 1.69
C VAL A 110 11.47 14.46 1.33
N ASP A 111 11.80 14.48 0.04
CA ASP A 111 13.03 13.91 -0.51
C ASP A 111 13.28 12.47 -0.04
N GLY A 112 12.22 11.65 -0.02
CA GLY A 112 12.26 10.27 0.43
C GLY A 112 12.32 10.07 1.95
N ARG A 113 12.45 11.14 2.76
CA ARG A 113 12.46 11.07 4.22
C ARG A 113 11.03 11.12 4.76
N PRO A 114 10.62 10.20 5.64
CA PRO A 114 9.27 10.18 6.18
C PRO A 114 9.04 11.39 7.11
N VAL A 115 7.92 12.08 6.89
CA VAL A 115 7.48 13.22 7.69
C VAL A 115 6.41 12.82 8.68
N THR A 116 5.30 12.27 8.19
CA THR A 116 4.14 11.93 9.03
C THR A 116 3.21 10.92 8.36
N GLY A 117 2.33 10.32 9.16
CA GLY A 117 1.19 9.52 8.69
C GLY A 117 -0.10 10.33 8.76
N LEU A 118 -0.83 10.39 7.66
CA LEU A 118 -2.04 11.19 7.51
C LEU A 118 -3.28 10.29 7.47
N ARG A 119 -4.27 10.63 8.26
CA ARG A 119 -5.62 10.02 8.25
C ARG A 119 -6.70 11.02 7.81
N THR A 120 -6.25 12.14 7.27
CA THR A 120 -7.06 13.23 6.69
C THR A 120 -6.41 13.71 5.40
N PRO A 121 -7.16 14.37 4.50
CA PRO A 121 -6.59 14.81 3.23
C PRO A 121 -5.74 16.08 3.33
N GLY A 122 -5.70 16.77 4.46
CA GLY A 122 -4.97 18.03 4.64
C GLY A 122 -3.84 17.90 5.66
N TYR A 123 -2.72 18.58 5.38
CA TYR A 123 -1.59 18.68 6.31
C TYR A 123 -0.82 19.97 6.08
N HIS A 124 -0.49 20.68 7.16
CA HIS A 124 0.43 21.82 7.08
C HIS A 124 1.87 21.31 7.25
N LEU A 125 2.67 21.42 6.19
CA LEU A 125 4.08 21.04 6.17
C LEU A 125 4.92 22.25 6.61
N PRO A 126 5.52 22.21 7.80
CA PRO A 126 6.30 23.33 8.28
C PRO A 126 7.51 23.64 7.42
N GLY A 127 7.79 24.92 7.18
CA GLY A 127 8.91 25.38 6.35
C GLY A 127 10.28 24.87 6.80
N ARG A 128 10.48 24.63 8.10
CA ARG A 128 11.73 24.04 8.62
C ARG A 128 12.05 22.63 8.09
N LEU A 129 11.06 21.94 7.54
CA LEU A 129 11.23 20.63 6.91
C LEU A 129 11.53 20.71 5.42
N VAL A 130 11.48 21.92 4.86
CA VAL A 130 11.71 22.22 3.46
C VAL A 130 12.71 23.39 3.41
N PRO A 131 14.02 23.12 3.51
CA PRO A 131 15.03 24.16 3.40
C PRO A 131 15.02 24.80 2.00
N HIS A 132 15.91 25.76 1.75
CA HIS A 132 15.99 26.40 0.43
C HIS A 132 16.33 25.39 -0.66
N GLY A 133 15.70 25.50 -1.81
CA GLY A 133 15.92 24.65 -2.96
C GLY A 133 14.66 23.96 -3.46
N THR A 134 14.85 23.05 -4.39
CA THR A 134 13.78 22.22 -4.94
C THR A 134 13.66 20.93 -4.16
N HIS A 135 12.46 20.56 -3.76
CA HIS A 135 12.14 19.39 -2.95
C HIS A 135 10.99 18.58 -3.56
N HIS A 136 11.01 17.28 -3.31
CA HIS A 136 9.99 16.34 -3.74
C HIS A 136 9.09 15.97 -2.55
N VAL A 137 7.82 16.37 -2.60
CA VAL A 137 6.82 16.01 -1.59
C VAL A 137 6.02 14.83 -2.13
N THR A 138 6.20 13.66 -1.54
CA THR A 138 5.55 12.41 -1.96
C THR A 138 4.53 11.95 -0.94
N ALA A 139 3.32 11.64 -1.40
CA ALA A 139 2.30 10.96 -0.61
C ALA A 139 2.12 9.52 -1.11
N ARG A 140 2.23 8.53 -0.23
CA ARG A 140 2.11 7.10 -0.53
C ARG A 140 1.03 6.47 0.34
N LEU A 141 0.21 5.58 -0.26
CA LEU A 141 -0.91 4.93 0.43
C LEU A 141 -0.48 3.61 1.10
N TYR A 142 -0.92 3.43 2.32
CA TYR A 142 -0.68 2.24 3.15
C TYR A 142 -2.00 1.65 3.62
N ALA A 143 -2.07 0.33 3.68
CA ALA A 143 -3.13 -0.36 4.40
C ALA A 143 -2.89 -0.28 5.92
N ASP A 144 -3.92 -0.56 6.72
CA ASP A 144 -3.81 -0.49 8.19
C ASP A 144 -2.91 -1.58 8.80
N ASP A 145 -2.59 -2.64 8.06
CA ASP A 145 -1.58 -3.65 8.46
C ASP A 145 -0.13 -3.22 8.16
N GLY A 146 0.05 -2.02 7.60
CA GLY A 146 1.35 -1.43 7.30
C GLY A 146 1.94 -1.83 5.95
N THR A 147 1.24 -2.61 5.13
CA THR A 147 1.64 -2.87 3.75
C THR A 147 1.35 -1.66 2.86
N VAL A 148 2.11 -1.51 1.78
CA VAL A 148 1.93 -0.43 0.79
C VAL A 148 0.96 -0.87 -0.29
N TRP A 149 -0.08 -0.10 -0.56
CA TRP A 149 -0.93 -0.35 -1.72
C TRP A 149 -0.11 -0.26 -3.00
N ALA A 150 -0.25 -1.25 -3.87
CA ALA A 150 0.50 -1.33 -5.12
C ALA A 150 -0.40 -1.76 -6.28
N VAL A 151 -0.07 -1.27 -7.46
CA VAL A 151 -0.70 -1.65 -8.73
C VAL A 151 0.39 -1.95 -9.74
N ARG A 152 0.36 -3.14 -10.35
CA ARG A 152 1.38 -3.62 -11.30
C ARG A 152 2.79 -3.56 -10.69
N GLY A 153 2.92 -3.98 -9.43
CA GLY A 153 4.20 -3.99 -8.71
C GLY A 153 4.73 -2.61 -8.30
N ARG A 154 3.95 -1.55 -8.48
CA ARG A 154 4.37 -0.18 -8.14
C ARG A 154 3.56 0.36 -6.97
N PRO A 155 4.19 1.03 -6.00
CA PRO A 155 3.49 1.74 -4.95
C PRO A 155 2.45 2.71 -5.50
N VAL A 156 1.31 2.81 -4.83
CA VAL A 156 0.33 3.86 -5.08
C VAL A 156 0.79 5.13 -4.38
N GLU A 157 1.37 6.03 -5.15
CA GLU A 157 1.93 7.29 -4.66
C GLU A 157 1.82 8.41 -5.69
N SER A 158 2.00 9.64 -5.22
CA SER A 158 2.07 10.84 -6.06
C SER A 158 3.09 11.79 -5.45
N THR A 159 3.82 12.48 -6.33
CA THR A 159 4.84 13.45 -5.95
C THR A 159 4.52 14.82 -6.55
N ALA A 160 4.72 15.86 -5.76
CA ALA A 160 4.74 17.24 -6.22
C ALA A 160 6.12 17.84 -5.95
N ASP A 161 6.61 18.60 -6.91
CA ASP A 161 7.86 19.35 -6.77
C ASP A 161 7.53 20.75 -6.26
N ILE A 162 8.28 21.20 -5.26
CA ILE A 162 8.17 22.52 -4.67
C ILE A 162 9.53 23.19 -4.62
N THR A 163 9.56 24.51 -4.78
CA THR A 163 10.79 25.30 -4.65
C THR A 163 10.63 26.31 -3.51
N ALA A 164 11.42 26.12 -2.46
CA ALA A 164 11.50 27.03 -1.34
C ALA A 164 12.53 28.14 -1.67
N SER A 165 12.04 29.34 -1.87
CA SER A 165 12.89 30.53 -2.01
C SER A 165 13.27 31.06 -0.64
N GLY A 166 14.53 31.44 -0.45
CA GLY A 166 14.95 32.16 0.75
C GLY A 166 14.30 33.52 0.81
N THR A 167 13.56 33.79 1.86
CA THR A 167 13.32 35.19 2.25
C THR A 167 14.64 35.65 2.83
N GLU A 168 15.43 36.38 2.06
CA GLU A 168 16.50 37.19 2.64
C GLU A 168 15.82 38.14 3.60
N SER A 169 15.96 37.84 4.90
CA SER A 169 15.76 38.86 5.95
C SER A 169 16.88 39.90 5.72
N GLY A 170 16.57 40.88 4.89
CA GLY A 170 17.39 42.06 4.75
C GLY A 170 17.47 42.72 6.11
N THR A 171 18.54 42.43 6.86
CA THR A 171 19.01 43.28 7.91
C THR A 171 19.59 44.49 7.17
N GLU A 172 18.73 45.45 6.85
CA GLU A 172 19.15 46.81 6.62
C GLU A 172 19.79 47.26 7.94
N ARG A 173 21.10 47.15 8.00
CA ARG A 173 21.92 47.90 8.93
C ARG A 173 21.87 49.33 8.47
N ASP A 174 20.97 50.13 9.06
CA ASP A 174 21.07 51.58 9.02
C ASP A 174 22.44 51.95 9.57
N THR A 175 23.34 52.27 8.64
CA THR A 175 24.58 52.96 8.96
C THR A 175 24.20 54.40 9.16
N GLU A 176 23.98 54.77 10.41
CA GLU A 176 23.88 56.16 10.86
C GLU A 176 25.19 56.89 10.51
N PRO A 177 25.18 57.99 9.77
CA PRO A 177 26.39 58.76 9.53
C PRO A 177 26.71 59.54 10.79
N ASP A 178 27.85 59.24 11.41
CA ASP A 178 28.51 60.09 12.38
C ASP A 178 28.74 61.49 11.79
N THR A 179 27.99 62.47 12.32
CA THR A 179 28.24 63.88 12.06
C THR A 179 29.09 64.39 13.21
N ASP A 180 30.39 64.41 12.97
CA ASP A 180 31.35 65.08 13.82
C ASP A 180 31.39 66.56 13.45
N SER A 181 31.22 67.45 14.44
CA SER A 181 31.58 68.93 14.41
C SER A 181 32.03 69.38 15.74
#